data_b9cb5231498f73a0b66cb7a51ff1bd40
#
_entry.id   b9cb5231498f73a0b66cb7a51ff1bd40
#
_cell.length_a   1.000
_cell.length_b   1.000
_cell.length_c   1.000
_cell.angle_alpha   90.00
_cell.angle_beta   90.00
_cell.angle_gamma   90.00
#
_symmetry.space_group_name_H-M   'P 1'
#
loop_
_entity.id
_entity.type
_entity.pdbx_description
1 polymer ?
#
loop_
_entity_poly.entity_id
_entity_poly.type
_entity_poly.pdbx_seq_one_letter_code
_entity_poly.pdbx_strand_id
1 'polypeptide(L)'
;YCIIGGYNANYHTKSETHEHFIGAKEGENVLILGGCGPMGLGAVSYALAMKNKPKKVVVTEINDDRLARARKVISEEYAKEKGVELHYVNTAKMDDEVEELLKITDGVGYHDVFVYAPIRQIAEVGDKVMAFDGCMNLFAGPADSVFSAEMNLYNAHYKNTKILGSSGGIKTDLLEALDLIFKKEVNPAVMITHIGGLDAYADTTLHLPEIPGGKKLIYTQIHMPLTAIEDFRKMGEENELDRKST
;
A
#
# COMPACT_ATOMS: atom_id res chain seq x y z
N TYR A 1 4.39 0.57 -10.93
CA TYR A 1 3.36 0.49 -11.97
C TYR A 1 2.21 -0.43 -11.58
N CYS A 2 2.45 -1.57 -10.88
CA CYS A 2 1.37 -2.44 -10.41
C CYS A 2 0.39 -1.71 -9.48
N ILE A 3 0.91 -0.84 -8.60
CA ILE A 3 0.09 -0.03 -7.69
C ILE A 3 -0.81 0.91 -8.48
N ILE A 4 -0.26 1.62 -9.46
CA ILE A 4 -1.02 2.51 -10.34
C ILE A 4 -2.08 1.73 -11.10
N GLY A 5 -1.72 0.56 -11.66
CA GLY A 5 -2.67 -0.33 -12.30
C GLY A 5 -3.80 -0.79 -11.36
N GLY A 6 -3.50 -1.03 -10.08
CA GLY A 6 -4.51 -1.33 -9.08
C GLY A 6 -5.49 -0.18 -8.86
N TYR A 7 -5.00 1.06 -8.74
CA TYR A 7 -5.86 2.23 -8.65
C TYR A 7 -6.68 2.44 -9.92
N ASN A 8 -6.06 2.33 -11.10
CA ASN A 8 -6.72 2.49 -12.39
C ASN A 8 -7.70 1.36 -12.74
N ALA A 9 -7.60 0.21 -12.06
CA ALA A 9 -8.59 -0.86 -12.19
C ALA A 9 -9.90 -0.54 -11.46
N ASN A 10 -9.86 0.26 -10.40
CA ASN A 10 -11.07 0.72 -9.72
C ASN A 10 -11.89 1.63 -10.63
N TYR A 11 -13.19 1.60 -10.45
CA TYR A 11 -14.09 2.50 -11.17
C TYR A 11 -15.32 2.85 -10.32
N HIS A 12 -15.89 4.00 -10.61
CA HIS A 12 -17.09 4.54 -9.98
C HIS A 12 -18.10 4.95 -11.03
N THR A 13 -19.36 5.09 -10.63
CA THR A 13 -20.47 5.36 -11.54
C THR A 13 -21.09 6.71 -11.23
N LYS A 14 -21.27 7.56 -12.24
CA LYS A 14 -22.07 8.76 -12.11
C LYS A 14 -23.55 8.38 -12.08
N SER A 15 -24.23 8.69 -10.98
CA SER A 15 -25.63 8.28 -10.76
C SER A 15 -26.58 8.79 -11.83
N GLU A 16 -26.33 10.00 -12.39
CA GLU A 16 -27.21 10.66 -13.34
C GLU A 16 -27.09 10.11 -14.77
N THR A 17 -25.95 9.53 -15.13
CA THR A 17 -25.65 9.16 -16.52
C THR A 17 -25.27 7.69 -16.69
N HIS A 18 -25.05 6.96 -15.62
CA HIS A 18 -24.43 5.63 -15.61
C HIS A 18 -23.04 5.57 -16.26
N GLU A 19 -22.41 6.72 -16.50
CA GLU A 19 -21.02 6.76 -16.99
C GLU A 19 -20.07 6.25 -15.90
N HIS A 20 -19.11 5.46 -16.32
CA HIS A 20 -18.04 5.00 -15.44
C HIS A 20 -16.82 5.94 -15.57
N PHE A 21 -16.20 6.24 -14.45
CA PHE A 21 -14.88 6.86 -14.42
C PHE A 21 -13.91 5.96 -13.66
N ILE A 22 -12.72 5.81 -14.20
CA ILE A 22 -11.67 4.94 -13.65
C ILE A 22 -10.83 5.68 -12.62
N GLY A 23 -10.20 4.90 -11.73
CA GLY A 23 -9.35 5.41 -10.66
C GLY A 23 -10.10 5.61 -9.36
N ALA A 24 -9.35 5.99 -8.31
CA ALA A 24 -9.94 6.30 -7.02
C ALA A 24 -10.84 7.54 -7.10
N LYS A 25 -11.87 7.55 -6.28
CA LYS A 25 -12.87 8.63 -6.23
C LYS A 25 -12.28 9.87 -5.57
N GLU A 26 -12.19 10.95 -6.34
CA GLU A 26 -11.61 12.22 -5.89
C GLU A 26 -12.36 12.80 -4.68
N GLY A 27 -11.59 13.25 -3.68
CA GLY A 27 -12.14 13.87 -2.47
C GLY A 27 -12.82 12.92 -1.50
N GLU A 28 -12.74 11.60 -1.72
CA GLU A 28 -13.42 10.59 -0.93
C GLU A 28 -12.44 9.75 -0.07
N ASN A 29 -12.96 8.76 0.63
CA ASN A 29 -12.19 7.96 1.57
C ASN A 29 -11.61 6.72 0.91
N VAL A 30 -10.32 6.46 1.15
CA VAL A 30 -9.57 5.27 0.72
C VAL A 30 -9.17 4.45 1.94
N LEU A 31 -9.35 3.13 1.86
CA LEU A 31 -8.87 2.17 2.86
C LEU A 31 -7.82 1.25 2.23
N ILE A 32 -6.69 1.10 2.90
CA ILE A 32 -5.60 0.20 2.50
C ILE A 32 -5.42 -0.85 3.58
N LEU A 33 -6.00 -2.02 3.37
CA LEU A 33 -6.01 -3.13 4.31
C LEU A 33 -4.69 -3.92 4.25
N GLY A 34 -4.02 -4.09 5.39
CA GLY A 34 -2.70 -4.72 5.46
C GLY A 34 -1.61 -3.87 4.79
N GLY A 35 -1.73 -2.55 4.88
CA GLY A 35 -1.03 -1.58 4.05
C GLY A 35 0.36 -1.13 4.53
N CYS A 36 0.89 -1.60 5.66
CA CYS A 36 2.25 -1.20 6.12
C CYS A 36 3.38 -2.04 5.51
N GLY A 37 3.07 -2.97 4.63
CA GLY A 37 4.04 -3.66 3.78
C GLY A 37 4.56 -2.77 2.63
N PRO A 38 5.55 -3.24 1.85
CA PRO A 38 6.18 -2.43 0.80
C PRO A 38 5.19 -1.96 -0.28
N MET A 39 4.27 -2.81 -0.69
CA MET A 39 3.30 -2.45 -1.73
C MET A 39 2.24 -1.48 -1.20
N GLY A 40 1.78 -1.67 0.05
CA GLY A 40 0.84 -0.75 0.68
C GLY A 40 1.43 0.64 0.93
N LEU A 41 2.70 0.74 1.38
CA LEU A 41 3.40 2.03 1.49
C LEU A 41 3.55 2.72 0.13
N GLY A 42 3.81 1.94 -0.92
CA GLY A 42 3.79 2.47 -2.28
C GLY A 42 2.40 2.98 -2.69
N ALA A 43 1.33 2.30 -2.26
CA ALA A 43 -0.05 2.74 -2.50
C ALA A 43 -0.37 4.04 -1.76
N VAL A 44 0.06 4.19 -0.50
CA VAL A 44 -0.04 5.46 0.23
C VAL A 44 0.72 6.57 -0.52
N SER A 45 1.97 6.30 -0.90
CA SER A 45 2.77 7.29 -1.65
C SER A 45 2.09 7.73 -2.94
N TYR A 46 1.47 6.82 -3.69
CA TYR A 46 0.72 7.14 -4.89
C TYR A 46 -0.56 7.93 -4.59
N ALA A 47 -1.33 7.57 -3.57
CA ALA A 47 -2.52 8.32 -3.15
C ALA A 47 -2.23 9.79 -2.83
N LEU A 48 -1.01 10.08 -2.30
CA LEU A 48 -0.57 11.44 -2.02
C LEU A 48 -0.09 12.22 -3.27
N ALA A 49 0.27 11.51 -4.35
CA ALA A 49 0.84 12.08 -5.57
C ALA A 49 -0.16 12.17 -6.74
N MET A 50 -1.16 11.26 -6.77
CA MET A 50 -2.11 11.20 -7.86
C MET A 50 -2.90 12.52 -8.04
N LYS A 51 -3.39 12.75 -9.26
CA LYS A 51 -4.10 13.98 -9.62
C LYS A 51 -5.42 14.12 -8.84
N ASN A 52 -6.21 13.09 -8.84
CA ASN A 52 -7.52 13.05 -8.18
C ASN A 52 -7.35 12.47 -6.77
N LYS A 53 -6.85 13.31 -5.86
CA LYS A 53 -6.49 12.86 -4.51
C LYS A 53 -7.71 12.48 -3.68
N PRO A 54 -7.59 11.44 -2.84
CA PRO A 54 -8.58 11.18 -1.80
C PRO A 54 -8.55 12.28 -0.73
N LYS A 55 -9.65 12.46 -0.04
CA LYS A 55 -9.72 13.32 1.15
C LYS A 55 -9.00 12.64 2.33
N LYS A 56 -9.26 11.35 2.51
CA LYS A 56 -8.76 10.56 3.64
C LYS A 56 -8.20 9.22 3.16
N VAL A 57 -7.07 8.82 3.72
CA VAL A 57 -6.47 7.50 3.54
C VAL A 57 -6.32 6.85 4.90
N VAL A 58 -6.92 5.69 5.09
CA VAL A 58 -6.76 4.86 6.29
C VAL A 58 -5.97 3.61 5.93
N VAL A 59 -4.94 3.31 6.70
CA VAL A 59 -4.04 2.17 6.49
C VAL A 59 -4.11 1.27 7.70
N THR A 60 -4.48 0.01 7.51
CA THR A 60 -4.54 -0.97 8.60
C THR A 60 -3.31 -1.85 8.64
N GLU A 61 -2.94 -2.24 9.85
CA GLU A 61 -1.87 -3.20 10.13
C GLU A 61 -2.12 -3.79 11.53
N ILE A 62 -1.58 -4.97 11.80
CA ILE A 62 -1.65 -5.62 13.13
C ILE A 62 -0.33 -5.55 13.90
N ASN A 63 0.77 -5.23 13.23
CA ASN A 63 2.13 -5.20 13.78
C ASN A 63 2.56 -3.77 14.07
N ASP A 64 2.87 -3.49 15.35
CA ASP A 64 3.25 -2.15 15.81
C ASP A 64 4.57 -1.66 15.20
N ASP A 65 5.55 -2.53 14.97
CA ASP A 65 6.85 -2.14 14.39
C ASP A 65 6.67 -1.71 12.92
N ARG A 66 5.81 -2.40 12.18
CA ARG A 66 5.45 -2.00 10.81
C ARG A 66 4.72 -0.67 10.79
N LEU A 67 3.80 -0.44 11.72
CA LEU A 67 3.11 0.85 11.89
C LEU A 67 4.10 1.97 12.21
N ALA A 68 5.00 1.74 13.17
CA ALA A 68 6.03 2.72 13.54
C ALA A 68 6.96 3.05 12.35
N ARG A 69 7.36 2.03 11.58
CA ARG A 69 8.13 2.23 10.35
C ARG A 69 7.33 3.01 9.30
N ALA A 70 6.06 2.67 9.10
CA ALA A 70 5.21 3.35 8.13
C ALA A 70 5.11 4.85 8.44
N ARG A 71 4.84 5.22 9.68
CA ARG A 71 4.81 6.62 10.15
C ARG A 71 6.14 7.35 9.96
N LYS A 72 7.26 6.64 10.18
CA LYS A 72 8.60 7.21 9.95
C LYS A 72 8.88 7.48 8.48
N VAL A 73 8.34 6.66 7.58
CA VAL A 73 8.60 6.72 6.14
C VAL A 73 7.66 7.68 5.43
N ILE A 74 6.38 7.65 5.78
CA ILE A 74 5.34 8.56 5.27
C ILE A 74 4.51 9.00 6.47
N SER A 75 4.82 10.16 7.04
CA SER A 75 4.11 10.66 8.22
C SER A 75 2.75 11.26 7.88
N GLU A 76 1.88 11.32 8.88
CA GLU A 76 0.57 11.94 8.80
C GLU A 76 0.70 13.47 8.50
N GLU A 77 1.75 14.12 9.04
CA GLU A 77 2.06 15.52 8.76
C GLU A 77 2.43 15.75 7.29
N TYR A 78 3.29 14.89 6.72
CA TYR A 78 3.65 14.95 5.31
C TYR A 78 2.40 14.75 4.42
N ALA A 79 1.53 13.82 4.76
CA ALA A 79 0.29 13.60 4.03
C ALA A 79 -0.63 14.85 4.08
N LYS A 80 -0.72 15.49 5.25
CA LYS A 80 -1.47 16.73 5.42
C LYS A 80 -0.93 17.88 4.57
N GLU A 81 0.39 18.01 4.44
CA GLU A 81 1.02 18.96 3.52
C GLU A 81 0.66 18.70 2.05
N LYS A 82 0.40 17.43 1.71
CA LYS A 82 -0.10 17.01 0.39
C LYS A 82 -1.61 17.17 0.21
N GLY A 83 -2.32 17.62 1.24
CA GLY A 83 -3.76 17.84 1.23
C GLY A 83 -4.59 16.57 1.49
N VAL A 84 -4.00 15.52 2.10
CA VAL A 84 -4.66 14.26 2.40
C VAL A 84 -4.59 13.98 3.90
N GLU A 85 -5.71 13.60 4.50
CA GLU A 85 -5.76 13.11 5.88
C GLU A 85 -5.36 11.64 5.92
N LEU A 86 -4.22 11.33 6.54
CA LEU A 86 -3.69 9.95 6.63
C LEU A 86 -3.83 9.43 8.06
N HIS A 87 -4.31 8.18 8.19
CA HIS A 87 -4.39 7.45 9.45
C HIS A 87 -3.74 6.09 9.35
N TYR A 88 -2.87 5.75 10.28
CA TYR A 88 -2.36 4.41 10.49
C TYR A 88 -3.01 3.80 11.73
N VAL A 89 -3.67 2.66 11.59
CA VAL A 89 -4.43 2.04 12.67
C VAL A 89 -4.02 0.59 12.90
N ASN A 90 -3.94 0.20 14.17
CA ASN A 90 -3.67 -1.19 14.56
C ASN A 90 -4.98 -1.92 14.81
N THR A 91 -5.41 -2.74 13.85
CA THR A 91 -6.68 -3.46 13.95
C THR A 91 -6.67 -4.61 14.96
N ALA A 92 -5.49 -5.12 15.35
CA ALA A 92 -5.40 -6.10 16.43
C ALA A 92 -5.77 -5.53 17.82
N LYS A 93 -5.91 -4.20 17.94
CA LYS A 93 -6.27 -3.51 19.18
C LYS A 93 -7.70 -2.98 19.18
N MET A 94 -8.46 -3.25 18.12
CA MET A 94 -9.84 -2.85 17.99
C MET A 94 -10.77 -3.93 18.56
N ASP A 95 -11.80 -3.53 19.28
CA ASP A 95 -12.82 -4.46 19.77
C ASP A 95 -13.78 -4.88 18.65
N ASP A 96 -14.19 -3.92 17.81
CA ASP A 96 -14.95 -4.13 16.58
C ASP A 96 -14.29 -3.35 15.43
N GLU A 97 -13.54 -4.08 14.59
CA GLU A 97 -12.79 -3.49 13.49
C GLU A 97 -13.70 -2.73 12.51
N VAL A 98 -14.88 -3.26 12.20
CA VAL A 98 -15.82 -2.65 11.26
C VAL A 98 -16.38 -1.35 11.83
N GLU A 99 -16.85 -1.38 13.10
CA GLU A 99 -17.39 -0.20 13.76
C GLU A 99 -16.34 0.90 13.90
N GLU A 100 -15.13 0.56 14.32
CA GLU A 100 -14.05 1.52 14.51
C GLU A 100 -13.56 2.12 13.19
N LEU A 101 -13.44 1.33 12.14
CA LEU A 101 -13.10 1.83 10.80
C LEU A 101 -14.18 2.76 10.25
N LEU A 102 -15.46 2.45 10.46
CA LEU A 102 -16.56 3.33 10.06
C LEU A 102 -16.58 4.64 10.86
N LYS A 103 -16.25 4.62 12.16
CA LYS A 103 -16.13 5.85 12.97
C LYS A 103 -15.11 6.83 12.42
N ILE A 104 -13.99 6.36 11.86
CA ILE A 104 -12.96 7.23 11.25
C ILE A 104 -13.52 8.04 10.07
N THR A 105 -14.58 7.56 9.44
CA THR A 105 -15.22 8.20 8.28
C THR A 105 -16.62 8.76 8.62
N ASP A 106 -16.92 8.98 9.89
CA ASP A 106 -18.22 9.47 10.36
C ASP A 106 -19.40 8.61 9.86
N GLY A 107 -19.19 7.29 9.69
CA GLY A 107 -20.17 6.33 9.22
C GLY A 107 -20.36 6.28 7.69
N VAL A 108 -19.67 7.11 6.92
CA VAL A 108 -19.77 7.13 5.44
C VAL A 108 -19.19 5.86 4.82
N GLY A 109 -18.09 5.36 5.39
CA GLY A 109 -17.32 4.23 4.83
C GLY A 109 -16.30 4.67 3.77
N TYR A 110 -15.81 3.69 3.02
CA TYR A 110 -14.71 3.87 2.09
C TYR A 110 -15.16 3.64 0.64
N HIS A 111 -14.84 4.61 -0.23
CA HIS A 111 -15.18 4.53 -1.64
C HIS A 111 -14.19 3.66 -2.42
N ASP A 112 -12.93 3.63 -1.98
CA ASP A 112 -11.91 2.74 -2.52
C ASP A 112 -11.30 1.90 -1.40
N VAL A 113 -11.35 0.58 -1.54
CA VAL A 113 -10.79 -0.38 -0.59
C VAL A 113 -9.76 -1.23 -1.32
N PHE A 114 -8.51 -1.20 -0.86
CA PHE A 114 -7.43 -2.02 -1.42
C PHE A 114 -6.99 -3.08 -0.42
N VAL A 115 -7.01 -4.34 -0.83
CA VAL A 115 -6.61 -5.49 0.01
C VAL A 115 -5.19 -5.89 -0.33
N TYR A 116 -4.24 -5.55 0.56
CA TYR A 116 -2.80 -5.82 0.36
C TYR A 116 -2.27 -7.06 1.08
N ALA A 117 -3.15 -7.81 1.73
CA ALA A 117 -2.82 -9.10 2.32
C ALA A 117 -3.85 -10.16 1.88
N PRO A 118 -3.42 -11.35 1.42
CA PRO A 118 -4.34 -12.38 0.95
C PRO A 118 -4.95 -13.16 2.13
N ILE A 119 -5.73 -12.46 2.95
CA ILE A 119 -6.37 -12.96 4.16
C ILE A 119 -7.87 -12.76 4.01
N ARG A 120 -8.64 -13.85 4.18
CA ARG A 120 -10.10 -13.87 4.03
C ARG A 120 -10.78 -12.79 4.87
N GLN A 121 -10.48 -12.75 6.15
CA GLN A 121 -11.11 -11.84 7.11
C GLN A 121 -10.94 -10.37 6.72
N ILE A 122 -9.77 -10.02 6.19
CA ILE A 122 -9.49 -8.64 5.73
C ILE A 122 -10.39 -8.26 4.54
N ALA A 123 -10.58 -9.17 3.58
CA ALA A 123 -11.48 -8.94 2.46
C ALA A 123 -12.95 -8.81 2.92
N GLU A 124 -13.38 -9.63 3.89
CA GLU A 124 -14.72 -9.58 4.48
C GLU A 124 -14.97 -8.28 5.27
N VAL A 125 -13.96 -7.76 5.97
CA VAL A 125 -14.00 -6.43 6.60
C VAL A 125 -14.12 -5.35 5.53
N GLY A 126 -13.31 -5.44 4.47
CA GLY A 126 -13.37 -4.52 3.34
C GLY A 126 -14.78 -4.38 2.76
N ASP A 127 -15.48 -5.49 2.52
CA ASP A 127 -16.86 -5.50 2.03
C ASP A 127 -17.83 -4.77 2.97
N LYS A 128 -17.68 -4.97 4.29
CA LYS A 128 -18.60 -4.39 5.30
C LYS A 128 -18.45 -2.88 5.46
N VAL A 129 -17.27 -2.34 5.18
CA VAL A 129 -16.96 -0.90 5.35
C VAL A 129 -17.03 -0.09 4.06
N MET A 130 -17.38 -0.71 2.93
CA MET A 130 -17.57 0.03 1.67
C MET A 130 -18.70 1.05 1.75
N ALA A 131 -18.43 2.24 1.25
CA ALA A 131 -19.41 3.30 1.04
C ALA A 131 -20.36 2.97 -0.13
N PHE A 132 -21.37 3.83 -0.35
CA PHE A 132 -22.17 3.80 -1.58
C PHE A 132 -21.27 4.02 -2.82
N ASP A 133 -21.48 3.25 -3.86
CA ASP A 133 -20.65 3.23 -5.07
C ASP A 133 -19.19 2.81 -4.80
N GLY A 134 -18.93 2.13 -3.67
CA GLY A 134 -17.59 1.69 -3.28
C GLY A 134 -17.01 0.63 -4.21
N CYS A 135 -15.69 0.63 -4.34
CA CYS A 135 -14.94 -0.31 -5.15
C CYS A 135 -13.84 -0.98 -4.32
N MET A 136 -13.90 -2.30 -4.18
CA MET A 136 -12.86 -3.07 -3.49
C MET A 136 -11.98 -3.80 -4.49
N ASN A 137 -10.67 -3.58 -4.39
CA ASN A 137 -9.65 -4.22 -5.21
C ASN A 137 -8.86 -5.25 -4.41
N LEU A 138 -8.96 -6.51 -4.80
CA LEU A 138 -8.15 -7.61 -4.28
C LEU A 138 -6.77 -7.55 -4.96
N PHE A 139 -5.88 -6.70 -4.42
CA PHE A 139 -4.56 -6.46 -4.98
C PHE A 139 -3.57 -7.61 -4.65
N ALA A 140 -3.63 -8.13 -3.43
CA ALA A 140 -2.78 -9.25 -3.03
C ALA A 140 -3.35 -10.57 -3.57
N GLY A 141 -2.64 -11.17 -4.53
CA GLY A 141 -3.01 -12.47 -5.09
C GLY A 141 -2.80 -13.60 -4.09
N PRO A 142 -3.84 -14.41 -3.78
CA PRO A 142 -3.67 -15.62 -2.97
C PRO A 142 -2.87 -16.68 -3.74
N ALA A 143 -2.10 -17.48 -3.01
CA ALA A 143 -1.37 -18.62 -3.58
C ALA A 143 -2.29 -19.84 -3.83
N ASP A 144 -3.37 -19.94 -3.07
CA ASP A 144 -4.33 -21.03 -3.18
C ASP A 144 -5.46 -20.67 -4.15
N SER A 145 -5.69 -21.50 -5.17
CA SER A 145 -6.73 -21.30 -6.18
C SER A 145 -8.16 -21.45 -5.65
N VAL A 146 -8.33 -22.07 -4.46
CA VAL A 146 -9.64 -22.21 -3.79
C VAL A 146 -9.87 -21.15 -2.70
N PHE A 147 -9.01 -20.14 -2.63
CA PHE A 147 -9.19 -19.03 -1.70
C PHE A 147 -10.53 -18.34 -1.93
N SER A 148 -11.33 -18.20 -0.87
CA SER A 148 -12.68 -17.63 -0.92
C SER A 148 -12.97 -16.79 0.32
N ALA A 149 -13.88 -15.83 0.19
CA ALA A 149 -14.37 -14.98 1.27
C ALA A 149 -15.88 -14.75 1.15
N GLU A 150 -16.54 -14.45 2.26
CA GLU A 150 -17.96 -14.09 2.28
C GLU A 150 -18.15 -12.63 1.91
N MET A 151 -19.03 -12.37 0.94
CA MET A 151 -19.37 -11.04 0.48
C MET A 151 -20.87 -10.80 0.59
N ASN A 152 -21.27 -9.59 1.01
CA ASN A 152 -22.66 -9.22 1.12
C ASN A 152 -23.21 -8.75 -0.23
N LEU A 153 -23.84 -9.64 -0.98
CA LEU A 153 -24.40 -9.33 -2.29
C LEU A 153 -25.55 -8.31 -2.24
N TYR A 154 -26.16 -8.08 -1.08
CA TYR A 154 -27.10 -6.98 -0.87
C TYR A 154 -26.41 -5.62 -1.12
N ASN A 155 -25.17 -5.45 -0.65
CA ASN A 155 -24.42 -4.23 -0.89
C ASN A 155 -24.13 -4.02 -2.37
N ALA A 156 -23.80 -5.07 -3.12
CA ALA A 156 -23.62 -4.98 -4.57
C ALA A 156 -24.87 -4.47 -5.28
N HIS A 157 -26.05 -4.94 -4.85
CA HIS A 157 -27.32 -4.54 -5.46
C HIS A 157 -27.80 -3.14 -5.03
N TYR A 158 -27.83 -2.88 -3.72
CA TYR A 158 -28.45 -1.65 -3.18
C TYR A 158 -27.48 -0.50 -2.98
N LYS A 159 -26.18 -0.79 -2.78
CA LYS A 159 -25.15 0.24 -2.59
C LYS A 159 -24.24 0.41 -3.81
N ASN A 160 -24.52 -0.31 -4.90
CA ASN A 160 -23.70 -0.28 -6.12
C ASN A 160 -22.20 -0.56 -5.84
N THR A 161 -21.91 -1.45 -4.88
CA THR A 161 -20.51 -1.80 -4.57
C THR A 161 -19.95 -2.76 -5.62
N LYS A 162 -18.64 -2.67 -5.87
CA LYS A 162 -17.90 -3.46 -6.83
C LYS A 162 -16.76 -4.18 -6.15
N ILE A 163 -16.54 -5.42 -6.56
CA ILE A 163 -15.40 -6.23 -6.12
C ILE A 163 -14.65 -6.64 -7.38
N LEU A 164 -13.38 -6.34 -7.41
CA LEU A 164 -12.53 -6.66 -8.53
C LEU A 164 -11.14 -7.08 -8.05
N GLY A 165 -10.31 -7.57 -8.95
CA GLY A 165 -8.92 -7.88 -8.71
C GLY A 165 -8.04 -7.25 -9.78
N SER A 166 -6.80 -6.98 -9.43
CA SER A 166 -5.80 -6.51 -10.38
C SER A 166 -4.50 -7.28 -10.20
N SER A 167 -3.93 -7.73 -11.32
CA SER A 167 -2.64 -8.41 -11.34
C SER A 167 -1.70 -7.66 -12.27
N GLY A 168 -0.76 -6.91 -11.69
CA GLY A 168 0.17 -6.10 -12.47
C GLY A 168 -0.39 -4.73 -12.89
N GLY A 169 0.15 -4.19 -13.96
CA GLY A 169 -0.23 -2.93 -14.58
C GLY A 169 0.13 -2.97 -16.05
N ILE A 170 -0.32 -1.98 -16.81
CA ILE A 170 -0.09 -1.85 -18.25
C ILE A 170 1.00 -0.81 -18.55
N LYS A 171 1.33 -0.62 -19.83
CA LYS A 171 2.39 0.30 -20.26
C LYS A 171 2.16 1.73 -19.81
N THR A 172 0.92 2.20 -19.83
CA THR A 172 0.58 3.57 -19.39
C THR A 172 0.83 3.76 -17.91
N ASP A 173 0.53 2.76 -17.07
CA ASP A 173 0.82 2.82 -15.62
C ASP A 173 2.32 2.87 -15.36
N LEU A 174 3.13 2.18 -16.17
CA LEU A 174 4.59 2.26 -16.08
C LEU A 174 5.10 3.65 -16.45
N LEU A 175 4.58 4.25 -17.52
CA LEU A 175 4.97 5.59 -17.94
C LEU A 175 4.58 6.64 -16.90
N GLU A 176 3.40 6.53 -16.30
CA GLU A 176 2.97 7.38 -15.19
C GLU A 176 3.89 7.23 -13.97
N ALA A 177 4.23 5.99 -13.59
CA ALA A 177 5.16 5.74 -12.49
C ALA A 177 6.52 6.40 -12.71
N LEU A 178 7.08 6.30 -13.92
CA LEU A 178 8.36 6.93 -14.28
C LEU A 178 8.27 8.45 -14.26
N ASP A 179 7.17 9.04 -14.74
CA ASP A 179 6.94 10.49 -14.71
C ASP A 179 6.87 11.01 -13.26
N LEU A 180 6.10 10.34 -12.39
CA LEU A 180 5.99 10.70 -10.97
C LEU A 180 7.34 10.59 -10.23
N ILE A 181 8.12 9.55 -10.53
CA ILE A 181 9.47 9.38 -9.97
C ILE A 181 10.40 10.48 -10.48
N PHE A 182 10.38 10.79 -11.77
CA PHE A 182 11.19 11.85 -12.38
C PHE A 182 10.88 13.22 -11.78
N LYS A 183 9.60 13.51 -11.56
CA LYS A 183 9.12 14.74 -10.90
C LYS A 183 9.36 14.76 -9.38
N LYS A 184 9.86 13.67 -8.80
CA LYS A 184 10.05 13.49 -7.35
C LYS A 184 8.75 13.60 -6.54
N GLU A 185 7.63 13.32 -7.16
CA GLU A 185 6.32 13.28 -6.50
C GLU A 185 6.10 11.96 -5.75
N VAL A 186 6.71 10.87 -6.23
CA VAL A 186 6.76 9.56 -5.60
C VAL A 186 8.20 9.14 -5.37
N ASN A 187 8.50 8.64 -4.17
CA ASN A 187 9.79 8.06 -3.85
C ASN A 187 9.66 6.53 -3.70
N PRO A 188 10.11 5.71 -4.67
CA PRO A 188 10.01 4.26 -4.59
C PRO A 188 10.89 3.66 -3.48
N ALA A 189 11.87 4.40 -2.94
CA ALA A 189 12.72 3.95 -1.86
C ALA A 189 11.95 3.63 -0.56
N VAL A 190 10.75 4.18 -0.37
CA VAL A 190 9.87 3.85 0.77
C VAL A 190 9.56 2.35 0.87
N MET A 191 9.63 1.63 -0.25
CA MET A 191 9.39 0.19 -0.32
C MET A 191 10.63 -0.66 -0.03
N ILE A 192 11.84 -0.07 -0.08
CA ILE A 192 13.11 -0.79 0.02
C ILE A 192 13.59 -0.80 1.46
N THR A 193 14.05 -1.95 1.94
CA THR A 193 14.63 -2.08 3.29
C THR A 193 16.04 -2.64 3.29
N HIS A 194 16.43 -3.33 2.23
CA HIS A 194 17.76 -3.93 2.13
C HIS A 194 18.35 -3.69 0.74
N ILE A 195 19.66 -3.62 0.70
CA ILE A 195 20.44 -3.54 -0.54
C ILE A 195 21.52 -4.64 -0.50
N GLY A 196 21.76 -5.28 -1.62
CA GLY A 196 22.80 -6.30 -1.76
C GLY A 196 23.42 -6.29 -3.16
N GLY A 197 24.56 -6.95 -3.30
CA GLY A 197 25.20 -7.24 -4.58
C GLY A 197 24.68 -8.53 -5.22
N LEU A 198 25.17 -8.83 -6.42
CA LEU A 198 24.77 -10.03 -7.16
C LEU A 198 25.12 -11.33 -6.41
N ASP A 199 26.21 -11.34 -5.68
CA ASP A 199 26.67 -12.45 -4.85
C ASP A 199 25.69 -12.79 -3.70
N ALA A 200 24.93 -11.82 -3.20
CA ALA A 200 23.91 -12.04 -2.19
C ALA A 200 22.57 -12.57 -2.76
N TYR A 201 22.38 -12.60 -4.09
CA TYR A 201 21.07 -12.85 -4.70
C TYR A 201 20.51 -14.25 -4.39
N ALA A 202 21.33 -15.29 -4.53
CA ALA A 202 20.88 -16.67 -4.35
C ALA A 202 20.41 -16.92 -2.90
N ASP A 203 21.24 -16.56 -1.95
CA ASP A 203 20.92 -16.70 -0.52
C ASP A 203 19.70 -15.86 -0.11
N THR A 204 19.65 -14.60 -0.54
CA THR A 204 18.49 -13.72 -0.32
C THR A 204 17.20 -14.33 -0.86
N THR A 205 17.25 -14.96 -2.04
CA THR A 205 16.05 -15.54 -2.66
C THR A 205 15.57 -16.78 -1.92
N LEU A 206 16.50 -17.64 -1.50
CA LEU A 206 16.18 -18.88 -0.77
C LEU A 206 15.58 -18.59 0.62
N HIS A 207 16.05 -17.54 1.30
CA HIS A 207 15.65 -17.20 2.65
C HIS A 207 14.72 -15.97 2.72
N LEU A 208 14.16 -15.55 1.58
CA LEU A 208 13.33 -14.34 1.49
C LEU A 208 12.20 -14.26 2.55
N PRO A 209 11.48 -15.33 2.88
CA PRO A 209 10.44 -15.29 3.92
C PRO A 209 10.96 -15.01 5.33
N GLU A 210 12.24 -15.31 5.59
CA GLU A 210 12.89 -15.16 6.90
C GLU A 210 13.47 -13.76 7.09
N ILE A 211 13.72 -13.01 5.99
CA ILE A 211 14.32 -11.69 6.03
C ILE A 211 13.22 -10.63 6.24
N PRO A 212 13.18 -9.95 7.39
CA PRO A 212 12.13 -9.00 7.71
C PRO A 212 12.16 -7.77 6.79
N GLY A 213 11.08 -6.97 6.86
CA GLY A 213 11.01 -5.69 6.18
C GLY A 213 10.39 -5.75 4.78
N GLY A 214 10.74 -4.76 3.94
CA GLY A 214 10.18 -4.54 2.61
C GLY A 214 10.97 -5.19 1.48
N LYS A 215 11.06 -4.50 0.33
CA LYS A 215 11.79 -4.97 -0.87
C LYS A 215 13.29 -5.04 -0.61
N LYS A 216 13.93 -6.06 -1.20
CA LYS A 216 15.39 -6.24 -1.26
C LYS A 216 15.84 -5.83 -2.66
N LEU A 217 16.71 -4.83 -2.75
CA LEU A 217 17.25 -4.33 -4.01
C LEU A 217 18.62 -4.95 -4.25
N ILE A 218 18.79 -5.66 -5.35
CA ILE A 218 20.05 -6.28 -5.74
C ILE A 218 20.68 -5.47 -6.87
N TYR A 219 21.86 -4.93 -6.63
CA TYR A 219 22.70 -4.30 -7.65
C TYR A 219 23.64 -5.34 -8.28
N THR A 220 23.46 -5.58 -9.56
CA THR A 220 24.18 -6.63 -10.27
C THR A 220 25.66 -6.31 -10.57
N GLN A 221 26.06 -5.04 -10.38
CA GLN A 221 27.39 -4.53 -10.69
C GLN A 221 28.30 -4.41 -9.46
N ILE A 222 27.81 -4.74 -8.27
CA ILE A 222 28.59 -4.64 -7.03
C ILE A 222 28.65 -6.00 -6.33
N HIS A 223 29.69 -6.15 -5.50
CA HIS A 223 29.85 -7.26 -4.56
C HIS A 223 29.59 -6.75 -3.15
N MET A 224 28.55 -7.26 -2.53
CA MET A 224 28.12 -6.78 -1.22
C MET A 224 27.13 -7.78 -0.61
N PRO A 225 27.25 -8.11 0.68
CA PRO A 225 26.23 -8.90 1.38
C PRO A 225 24.91 -8.14 1.42
N LEU A 226 23.80 -8.86 1.61
CA LEU A 226 22.51 -8.22 1.85
C LEU A 226 22.59 -7.44 3.16
N THR A 227 22.42 -6.13 3.08
CA THR A 227 22.56 -5.19 4.20
C THR A 227 21.28 -4.39 4.37
N ALA A 228 20.78 -4.27 5.60
CA ALA A 228 19.65 -3.40 5.90
C ALA A 228 20.06 -1.93 5.72
N ILE A 229 19.14 -1.10 5.17
CA ILE A 229 19.43 0.33 4.91
C ILE A 229 19.82 1.06 6.21
N GLU A 230 19.23 0.69 7.32
CA GLU A 230 19.52 1.29 8.63
C GLU A 230 20.93 0.99 9.15
N ASP A 231 21.57 -0.10 8.68
CA ASP A 231 22.91 -0.48 9.10
C ASP A 231 24.01 0.28 8.33
N PHE A 232 23.72 0.85 7.16
CA PHE A 232 24.72 1.62 6.39
C PHE A 232 25.30 2.80 7.14
N ARG A 233 24.50 3.44 8.00
CA ARG A 233 24.99 4.54 8.83
C ARG A 233 26.05 4.09 9.82
N LYS A 234 25.82 2.97 10.49
CA LYS A 234 26.79 2.38 11.43
C LYS A 234 28.08 1.97 10.73
N MET A 235 27.95 1.32 9.57
CA MET A 235 29.12 0.95 8.75
C MET A 235 29.91 2.17 8.29
N GLY A 236 29.25 3.29 7.98
CA GLY A 236 29.91 4.54 7.63
C GLY A 236 30.67 5.16 8.80
N GLU A 237 30.10 5.14 10.00
CA GLU A 237 30.73 5.63 11.23
C GLU A 237 31.95 4.77 11.61
N GLU A 238 31.86 3.46 11.52
CA GLU A 238 32.97 2.52 11.76
C GLU A 238 34.13 2.74 10.76
N ASN A 239 33.83 2.89 9.46
CA ASN A 239 34.82 3.16 8.43
C ASN A 239 35.50 4.54 8.58
N GLU A 240 34.79 5.54 9.11
CA GLU A 240 35.39 6.86 9.41
C GLU A 240 36.34 6.80 10.63
N LEU A 241 36.03 5.96 11.63
CA LEU A 241 36.88 5.70 12.75
C LEU A 241 38.19 4.99 12.33
N ASP A 242 38.10 4.00 11.46
CA ASP A 242 39.25 3.29 10.89
C ASP A 242 40.16 4.22 10.07
N ARG A 243 39.59 5.14 9.29
CA ARG A 243 40.38 6.15 8.52
C ARG A 243 41.08 7.20 9.40
N LYS A 244 40.58 7.44 10.63
CA LYS A 244 41.20 8.37 11.59
C LYS A 244 42.25 7.69 12.47
N SER A 245 42.28 6.36 12.50
CA SER A 245 43.23 5.55 13.27
C SER A 245 44.45 5.09 12.44
N THR A 246 44.45 5.33 11.12
CA THR A 246 45.59 5.13 10.21
C THR A 246 46.18 6.48 9.78
#